data_26e23c7f8ffc42ba071c8c7f853237d4
#
_entry.id   26e23c7f8ffc42ba071c8c7f853237d4
#
_cell.length_a   1.000
_cell.length_b   1.000
_cell.length_c   1.000
_cell.angle_alpha   90.00
_cell.angle_beta   90.00
_cell.angle_gamma   90.00
#
_symmetry.space_group_name_H-M   'P 1'
#
loop_
_entity.id
_entity.type
_entity.pdbx_description
1 polymer ?
#
loop_
_entity_poly.entity_id
_entity_poly.type
_entity_poly.pdbx_seq_one_letter_code
_entity_poly.pdbx_strand_id
1 'polypeptide(L)'
;MTDNDVVVLDRNCHKSIEQGLILTGAKPVYMVPSRNRYGIIGPIYPQEMQPETLQKKISASPLTKTKAGQKPSYSVVTNCTYDGVCYNAKEAQDLLAKTSDRIHFDEAWYGYARFNPIYCDHYAMRGEPGDHNGPTVFATHSTHKLLNALHKLPTFTSVKAVAR
;
A
#
# COMPACT_ATOMS: atom_id res chain seq x y z
N MET A 1 0.34 -10.36 10.65
CA MET A 1 -0.93 -10.75 10.00
C MET A 1 -1.18 -12.21 10.30
N THR A 2 -2.42 -12.58 10.49
CA THR A 2 -2.90 -13.94 10.79
C THR A 2 -4.09 -14.27 9.88
N ASP A 3 -4.59 -15.50 9.93
CA ASP A 3 -5.77 -15.95 9.20
C ASP A 3 -7.08 -15.24 9.59
N ASN A 4 -7.06 -14.51 10.70
CA ASN A 4 -8.19 -13.70 11.16
C ASN A 4 -8.16 -12.25 10.65
N ASP A 5 -7.05 -11.81 10.07
CA ASP A 5 -6.89 -10.44 9.60
C ASP A 5 -7.56 -10.22 8.23
N VAL A 6 -8.21 -9.07 8.09
CA VAL A 6 -8.60 -8.52 6.80
C VAL A 6 -7.51 -7.56 6.34
N VAL A 7 -7.07 -7.70 5.09
CA VAL A 7 -6.05 -6.85 4.49
C VAL A 7 -6.55 -6.24 3.19
N VAL A 8 -6.26 -4.95 2.99
CA VAL A 8 -6.63 -4.22 1.78
C VAL A 8 -5.42 -4.18 0.85
N LEU A 9 -5.58 -4.58 -0.38
CA LEU A 9 -4.47 -4.74 -1.32
C LEU A 9 -4.76 -4.07 -2.66
N ASP A 10 -3.75 -3.44 -3.22
CA ASP A 10 -3.72 -3.12 -4.64
C ASP A 10 -3.80 -4.41 -5.46
N ARG A 11 -4.77 -4.51 -6.38
CA ARG A 11 -4.90 -5.69 -7.25
C ARG A 11 -3.74 -5.80 -8.25
N ASN A 12 -2.96 -4.74 -8.45
CA ASN A 12 -1.74 -4.70 -9.26
C ASN A 12 -0.46 -4.87 -8.39
N CYS A 13 -0.56 -5.53 -7.26
CA CYS A 13 0.57 -5.74 -6.36
C CYS A 13 1.57 -6.78 -6.89
N HIS A 14 2.80 -6.68 -6.39
CA HIS A 14 3.83 -7.67 -6.68
C HIS A 14 3.46 -9.04 -6.06
N LYS A 15 3.85 -10.14 -6.73
CA LYS A 15 3.58 -11.53 -6.29
C LYS A 15 4.00 -11.84 -4.85
N SER A 16 4.99 -11.14 -4.29
CA SER A 16 5.41 -11.34 -2.89
C SER A 16 4.32 -10.99 -1.90
N ILE A 17 3.44 -10.05 -2.23
CA ILE A 17 2.29 -9.69 -1.39
C ILE A 17 1.28 -10.85 -1.40
N GLU A 18 1.00 -11.44 -2.56
CA GLU A 18 0.12 -12.61 -2.67
C GLU A 18 0.70 -13.82 -1.93
N GLN A 19 2.02 -14.04 -2.04
CA GLN A 19 2.72 -15.08 -1.26
C GLN A 19 2.61 -14.82 0.26
N GLY A 20 2.69 -13.56 0.68
CA GLY A 20 2.47 -13.16 2.07
C GLY A 20 1.06 -13.52 2.58
N LEU A 21 0.02 -13.40 1.72
CA LEU A 21 -1.33 -13.86 2.06
C LEU A 21 -1.40 -15.38 2.28
N ILE A 22 -0.77 -16.14 1.39
CA ILE A 22 -0.72 -17.61 1.49
C ILE A 22 -0.06 -18.03 2.81
N LEU A 23 1.07 -17.42 3.15
CA LEU A 23 1.83 -17.74 4.37
C LEU A 23 1.09 -17.37 5.65
N THR A 24 0.33 -16.28 5.64
CA THR A 24 -0.36 -15.77 6.84
C THR A 24 -1.80 -16.23 6.97
N GLY A 25 -2.42 -16.68 5.86
CA GLY A 25 -3.85 -16.99 5.80
C GLY A 25 -4.76 -15.75 5.85
N ALA A 26 -4.21 -14.53 5.85
CA ALA A 26 -4.97 -13.28 5.89
C ALA A 26 -5.93 -13.16 4.70
N LYS A 27 -7.07 -12.52 4.93
CA LYS A 27 -8.17 -12.45 3.94
C LYS A 27 -8.09 -11.16 3.13
N PRO A 28 -7.88 -11.23 1.81
CA PRO A 28 -7.71 -10.05 0.98
C PRO A 28 -9.02 -9.37 0.60
N VAL A 29 -8.97 -8.05 0.54
CA VAL A 29 -9.93 -7.17 -0.13
C VAL A 29 -9.17 -6.31 -1.11
N TYR A 30 -9.54 -6.33 -2.38
CA TYR A 30 -8.78 -5.67 -3.42
C TYR A 30 -9.33 -4.29 -3.78
N MET A 31 -8.43 -3.30 -3.81
CA MET A 31 -8.61 -2.06 -4.57
C MET A 31 -8.28 -2.37 -6.03
N VAL A 32 -9.23 -2.10 -6.91
CA VAL A 32 -9.12 -2.48 -8.32
C VAL A 32 -8.69 -1.28 -9.16
N PRO A 33 -7.54 -1.36 -9.85
CA PRO A 33 -7.11 -0.29 -10.74
C PRO A 33 -8.03 -0.18 -11.95
N SER A 34 -8.11 1.02 -12.50
CA SER A 34 -8.81 1.27 -13.75
C SER A 34 -8.14 0.54 -14.92
N ARG A 35 -8.87 0.39 -16.02
CA ARG A 35 -8.34 -0.10 -17.29
C ARG A 35 -8.87 0.73 -18.43
N ASN A 36 -8.04 0.98 -19.42
CA ASN A 36 -8.49 1.61 -20.66
C ASN A 36 -9.14 0.57 -21.60
N ARG A 37 -9.63 1.05 -22.76
CA ARG A 37 -10.26 0.19 -23.78
C ARG A 37 -9.36 -0.93 -24.33
N TYR A 38 -8.04 -0.82 -24.16
CA TYR A 38 -7.06 -1.82 -24.60
C TYR A 38 -6.65 -2.77 -23.46
N GLY A 39 -7.23 -2.63 -22.26
CA GLY A 39 -6.90 -3.45 -21.11
C GLY A 39 -5.64 -3.00 -20.34
N ILE A 40 -5.03 -1.87 -20.73
CA ILE A 40 -3.86 -1.33 -20.03
C ILE A 40 -4.29 -0.86 -18.63
N ILE A 41 -3.51 -1.27 -17.64
CA ILE A 41 -3.77 -0.95 -16.25
C ILE A 41 -3.48 0.53 -15.99
N GLY A 42 -4.43 1.20 -15.39
CA GLY A 42 -4.34 2.59 -14.94
C GLY A 42 -4.26 2.70 -13.42
N PRO A 43 -4.53 3.89 -12.88
CA PRO A 43 -4.49 4.13 -11.43
C PRO A 43 -5.68 3.47 -10.70
N ILE A 44 -5.47 3.25 -9.42
CA ILE A 44 -6.56 3.09 -8.43
C ILE A 44 -7.06 4.50 -8.12
N TYR A 45 -8.32 4.75 -8.36
CA TYR A 45 -8.91 6.05 -8.04
C TYR A 45 -9.16 6.19 -6.52
N PRO A 46 -9.14 7.43 -5.97
CA PRO A 46 -9.38 7.69 -4.55
C PRO A 46 -10.67 7.07 -3.99
N GLN A 47 -11.70 6.90 -4.83
CA GLN A 47 -12.97 6.25 -4.46
C GLN A 47 -12.80 4.80 -4.02
N GLU A 48 -11.81 4.08 -4.57
CA GLU A 48 -11.49 2.71 -4.19
C GLU A 48 -10.89 2.61 -2.78
N MET A 49 -10.29 3.70 -2.28
CA MET A 49 -9.64 3.79 -0.97
C MET A 49 -10.58 4.31 0.12
N GLN A 50 -11.79 4.75 -0.23
CA GLN A 50 -12.75 5.28 0.75
C GLN A 50 -13.25 4.19 1.70
N PRO A 51 -13.42 4.50 3.00
CA PRO A 51 -13.89 3.55 4.00
C PRO A 51 -15.18 2.83 3.61
N GLU A 52 -16.15 3.56 3.06
CA GLU A 52 -17.45 3.02 2.67
C GLU A 52 -17.33 2.01 1.53
N THR A 53 -16.45 2.30 0.55
CA THR A 53 -16.19 1.39 -0.58
C THR A 53 -15.52 0.12 -0.09
N LEU A 54 -14.53 0.24 0.80
CA LEU A 54 -13.81 -0.89 1.37
C LEU A 54 -14.73 -1.75 2.24
N GLN A 55 -15.57 -1.15 3.08
CA GLN A 55 -16.55 -1.88 3.88
C GLN A 55 -17.59 -2.63 3.04
N LYS A 56 -18.07 -2.02 1.94
CA LYS A 56 -18.95 -2.73 0.98
C LYS A 56 -18.25 -3.94 0.39
N LYS A 57 -16.97 -3.82 0.02
CA LYS A 57 -16.20 -4.96 -0.51
C LYS A 57 -15.98 -6.05 0.53
N ILE A 58 -15.68 -5.70 1.78
CA ILE A 58 -15.54 -6.63 2.90
C ILE A 58 -16.83 -7.43 3.08
N SER A 59 -17.98 -6.75 3.07
CA SER A 59 -19.29 -7.38 3.27
C SER A 59 -19.71 -8.24 2.10
N ALA A 60 -19.32 -7.89 0.88
CA ALA A 60 -19.71 -8.62 -0.34
C ALA A 60 -18.85 -9.85 -0.61
N SER A 61 -17.60 -9.88 -0.13
CA SER A 61 -16.68 -10.99 -0.39
C SER A 61 -17.00 -12.22 0.46
N PRO A 62 -17.11 -13.41 -0.13
CA PRO A 62 -17.31 -14.65 0.63
C PRO A 62 -16.17 -14.94 1.63
N LEU A 63 -14.98 -14.41 1.39
CA LEU A 63 -13.82 -14.59 2.26
C LEU A 63 -13.84 -13.69 3.49
N THR A 64 -14.53 -12.54 3.42
CA THR A 64 -14.48 -11.50 4.46
C THR A 64 -15.83 -11.07 5.01
N LYS A 65 -16.95 -11.56 4.45
CA LYS A 65 -18.32 -11.17 4.88
C LYS A 65 -18.59 -11.37 6.37
N THR A 66 -18.00 -12.39 6.98
CA THR A 66 -18.11 -12.65 8.43
C THR A 66 -17.32 -11.66 9.29
N LYS A 67 -16.52 -10.83 8.64
CA LYS A 67 -15.69 -9.78 9.23
C LYS A 67 -16.21 -8.38 8.90
N ALA A 68 -17.46 -8.28 8.42
CA ALA A 68 -18.10 -6.98 8.14
C ALA A 68 -18.06 -6.09 9.38
N GLY A 69 -17.66 -4.82 9.20
CA GLY A 69 -17.44 -3.89 10.30
C GLY A 69 -16.05 -3.99 10.99
N GLN A 70 -15.28 -5.04 10.73
CA GLN A 70 -13.91 -5.13 11.22
C GLN A 70 -13.01 -4.15 10.47
N LYS A 71 -12.13 -3.47 11.20
CA LYS A 71 -11.10 -2.63 10.64
C LYS A 71 -10.00 -3.49 10.02
N PRO A 72 -9.63 -3.29 8.74
CA PRO A 72 -8.47 -3.95 8.17
C PRO A 72 -7.19 -3.66 8.96
N SER A 73 -6.41 -4.69 9.20
CA SER A 73 -5.15 -4.58 9.98
C SER A 73 -4.00 -4.02 9.17
N TYR A 74 -4.11 -4.05 7.82
CA TYR A 74 -3.02 -3.72 6.92
C TYR A 74 -3.54 -3.32 5.53
N SER A 75 -2.91 -2.32 4.92
CA SER A 75 -3.18 -1.92 3.54
C SER A 75 -1.88 -1.88 2.75
N VAL A 76 -1.92 -2.28 1.49
CA VAL A 76 -0.76 -2.24 0.58
C VAL A 76 -1.11 -1.47 -0.69
N VAL A 77 -0.25 -0.53 -1.06
CA VAL A 77 -0.31 0.24 -2.31
C VAL A 77 1.01 0.07 -3.05
N THR A 78 0.95 -0.31 -4.32
CA THR A 78 2.14 -0.37 -5.19
C THR A 78 2.40 1.03 -5.74
N ASN A 79 3.46 1.66 -5.25
CA ASN A 79 3.86 3.03 -5.59
C ASN A 79 5.37 3.04 -5.95
N CYS A 80 5.79 3.24 -7.09
CA CYS A 80 5.30 3.37 -8.43
C CYS A 80 5.01 1.98 -9.05
N THR A 81 3.95 1.85 -9.83
CA THR A 81 3.63 0.59 -10.49
C THR A 81 4.60 0.28 -11.63
N TYR A 82 4.59 -0.98 -12.10
CA TYR A 82 5.40 -1.38 -13.25
C TYR A 82 5.04 -0.61 -14.53
N ASP A 83 3.79 -0.16 -14.63
CA ASP A 83 3.27 0.64 -15.75
C ASP A 83 3.57 2.15 -15.60
N GLY A 84 4.30 2.56 -14.56
CA GLY A 84 4.70 3.94 -14.32
C GLY A 84 3.65 4.80 -13.60
N VAL A 85 2.61 4.21 -13.02
CA VAL A 85 1.64 4.97 -12.23
C VAL A 85 2.24 5.28 -10.86
N CYS A 86 2.38 6.58 -10.56
CA CYS A 86 2.85 7.09 -9.29
C CYS A 86 1.69 7.76 -8.55
N TYR A 87 1.45 7.37 -7.31
CA TYR A 87 0.41 7.96 -6.49
C TYR A 87 0.94 9.16 -5.69
N ASN A 88 0.04 10.08 -5.35
CA ASN A 88 0.30 10.96 -4.22
C ASN A 88 0.23 10.12 -2.95
N ALA A 89 1.40 9.79 -2.37
CA ALA A 89 1.49 8.90 -1.22
C ALA A 89 0.87 9.54 0.04
N LYS A 90 0.89 10.88 0.13
CA LYS A 90 0.22 11.60 1.22
C LYS A 90 -1.29 11.40 1.14
N GLU A 91 -1.89 11.64 -0.02
CA GLU A 91 -3.33 11.48 -0.23
C GLU A 91 -3.77 10.02 0.02
N ALA A 92 -3.05 9.05 -0.53
CA ALA A 92 -3.34 7.64 -0.32
C ALA A 92 -3.24 7.24 1.16
N GLN A 93 -2.24 7.76 1.88
CA GLN A 93 -2.10 7.54 3.31
C GLN A 93 -3.27 8.16 4.09
N ASP A 94 -3.65 9.40 3.80
CA ASP A 94 -4.73 10.11 4.50
C ASP A 94 -6.09 9.39 4.31
N LEU A 95 -6.31 8.80 3.14
CA LEU A 95 -7.51 8.01 2.86
C LEU A 95 -7.48 6.68 3.62
N LEU A 96 -6.40 5.91 3.49
CA LEU A 96 -6.27 4.58 4.08
C LEU A 96 -6.12 4.61 5.60
N ALA A 97 -5.61 5.72 6.17
CA ALA A 97 -5.53 5.92 7.62
C ALA A 97 -6.89 5.83 8.32
N LYS A 98 -7.97 6.17 7.62
CA LYS A 98 -9.34 6.05 8.11
C LYS A 98 -9.80 4.59 8.24
N THR A 99 -9.13 3.68 7.54
CA THR A 99 -9.55 2.28 7.41
C THR A 99 -8.55 1.30 8.02
N SER A 100 -7.24 1.59 7.99
CA SER A 100 -6.18 0.64 8.37
C SER A 100 -5.22 1.23 9.37
N ASP A 101 -4.69 0.38 10.27
CA ASP A 101 -3.70 0.78 11.28
C ASP A 101 -2.27 0.76 10.75
N ARG A 102 -2.05 0.08 9.63
CA ARG A 102 -0.74 -0.07 9.00
C ARG A 102 -0.89 0.05 7.49
N ILE A 103 -0.02 0.86 6.90
CA ILE A 103 -0.01 1.10 5.45
C ILE A 103 1.37 0.76 4.92
N HIS A 104 1.42 -0.02 3.87
CA HIS A 104 2.65 -0.38 3.19
C HIS A 104 2.64 0.15 1.76
N PHE A 105 3.63 0.95 1.44
CA PHE A 105 3.91 1.36 0.07
C PHE A 105 5.02 0.47 -0.50
N ASP A 106 4.69 -0.30 -1.52
CA ASP A 106 5.69 -1.01 -2.31
C ASP A 106 6.30 -0.02 -3.30
N GLU A 107 7.45 0.53 -2.92
CA GLU A 107 8.23 1.51 -3.66
C GLU A 107 9.49 0.89 -4.26
N ALA A 108 9.42 -0.39 -4.63
CA ALA A 108 10.55 -1.14 -5.16
C ALA A 108 11.23 -0.45 -6.37
N TRP A 109 10.48 0.35 -7.13
CA TRP A 109 10.95 1.14 -8.29
C TRP A 109 11.07 2.63 -8.01
N TYR A 110 10.89 3.10 -6.77
CA TYR A 110 10.68 4.52 -6.49
C TYR A 110 11.64 5.12 -5.43
N GLY A 111 12.67 4.38 -5.05
CA GLY A 111 13.63 4.82 -4.03
C GLY A 111 14.31 6.17 -4.32
N TYR A 112 14.42 6.55 -5.60
CA TYR A 112 15.02 7.82 -6.01
C TYR A 112 14.14 9.04 -5.73
N ALA A 113 12.85 8.87 -5.51
CA ALA A 113 11.90 9.98 -5.34
C ALA A 113 12.28 10.91 -4.17
N ARG A 114 12.89 10.37 -3.12
CA ARG A 114 13.37 11.13 -1.96
C ARG A 114 14.36 12.24 -2.33
N PHE A 115 15.11 12.08 -3.41
CA PHE A 115 16.24 12.97 -3.75
C PHE A 115 15.86 14.15 -4.65
N ASN A 116 14.59 14.26 -5.06
CA ASN A 116 14.15 15.38 -5.90
C ASN A 116 12.83 15.97 -5.39
N PRO A 117 12.78 17.29 -5.12
CA PRO A 117 11.62 17.97 -4.55
C PRO A 117 10.35 17.90 -5.42
N ILE A 118 10.46 17.60 -6.74
CA ILE A 118 9.29 17.40 -7.60
C ILE A 118 8.40 16.25 -7.12
N TYR A 119 8.97 15.29 -6.36
CA TYR A 119 8.25 14.14 -5.81
C TYR A 119 7.82 14.34 -4.35
N CYS A 120 7.87 15.53 -3.79
CA CYS A 120 7.59 15.78 -2.38
C CYS A 120 6.28 15.11 -1.98
N ASP A 121 5.34 14.86 -1.89
CA ASP A 121 4.15 14.12 -1.47
C ASP A 121 3.94 12.75 -2.17
N HIS A 122 4.86 12.34 -3.04
CA HIS A 122 4.68 11.14 -3.88
C HIS A 122 5.38 9.88 -3.36
N TYR A 123 6.14 9.94 -2.27
CA TYR A 123 6.80 8.77 -1.66
C TYR A 123 6.44 8.61 -0.19
N ALA A 124 6.52 7.39 0.32
CA ALA A 124 6.03 7.05 1.66
C ALA A 124 6.84 7.69 2.79
N MET A 125 8.18 7.67 2.70
CA MET A 125 9.10 8.14 3.75
C MET A 125 9.37 9.65 3.61
N ARG A 126 8.31 10.46 3.52
CA ARG A 126 8.36 11.93 3.51
C ARG A 126 8.30 12.49 4.93
N GLY A 127 8.73 13.75 5.09
CA GLY A 127 8.76 14.43 6.38
C GLY A 127 9.85 13.92 7.33
N GLU A 128 9.82 14.39 8.56
CA GLU A 128 10.73 13.96 9.60
C GLU A 128 10.11 12.84 10.46
N PRO A 129 10.91 11.93 11.04
CA PRO A 129 10.39 10.79 11.79
C PRO A 129 9.49 11.13 12.99
N GLY A 130 9.58 12.33 13.54
CA GLY A 130 8.78 12.78 14.67
C GLY A 130 7.41 13.36 14.30
N ASP A 131 7.19 13.68 13.01
CA ASP A 131 6.02 14.45 12.56
C ASP A 131 4.84 13.57 12.15
N HIS A 132 4.98 12.25 12.23
CA HIS A 132 3.94 11.33 11.79
C HIS A 132 2.92 11.02 12.90
N ASN A 133 1.78 11.66 12.80
CA ASN A 133 0.57 11.31 13.55
C ASN A 133 -0.34 10.46 12.64
N GLY A 134 -0.51 9.18 12.95
CA GLY A 134 -1.37 8.32 12.14
C GLY A 134 -0.94 6.85 12.13
N PRO A 135 -1.35 6.09 11.10
CA PRO A 135 -1.01 4.67 10.99
C PRO A 135 0.48 4.46 10.82
N THR A 136 0.96 3.29 11.23
CA THR A 136 2.34 2.89 10.92
C THR A 136 2.52 2.75 9.42
N VAL A 137 3.51 3.43 8.86
CA VAL A 137 3.83 3.38 7.43
C VAL A 137 5.09 2.54 7.23
N PHE A 138 5.03 1.64 6.25
CA PHE A 138 6.15 0.86 5.76
C PHE A 138 6.43 1.22 4.31
N ALA A 139 7.70 1.22 3.91
CA ALA A 139 8.09 1.30 2.51
C ALA A 139 9.07 0.19 2.17
N THR A 140 8.89 -0.43 1.01
CA THR A 140 9.84 -1.38 0.46
C THR A 140 10.56 -0.76 -0.71
N HIS A 141 11.89 -0.64 -0.63
CA HIS A 141 12.75 -0.20 -1.71
C HIS A 141 13.63 -1.34 -2.20
N SER A 142 13.76 -1.48 -3.52
CA SER A 142 14.73 -2.38 -4.13
C SER A 142 15.95 -1.58 -4.57
N THR A 143 16.95 -1.49 -3.68
CA THR A 143 18.15 -0.68 -3.90
C THR A 143 18.90 -1.08 -5.17
N HIS A 144 18.90 -2.38 -5.50
CA HIS A 144 19.54 -2.93 -6.70
C HIS A 144 18.85 -2.54 -8.01
N LYS A 145 17.61 -2.02 -7.96
CA LYS A 145 16.87 -1.60 -9.17
C LYS A 145 17.26 -0.19 -9.61
N LEU A 146 17.22 0.77 -8.68
CA LEU A 146 17.35 2.20 -9.01
C LEU A 146 18.31 3.00 -8.09
N LEU A 147 18.97 2.37 -7.13
CA LEU A 147 19.82 3.04 -6.15
C LEU A 147 21.29 2.54 -6.15
N ASN A 148 21.79 2.00 -7.27
CA ASN A 148 23.20 1.59 -7.44
C ASN A 148 23.76 0.67 -6.33
N ALA A 149 22.98 -0.26 -5.82
CA ALA A 149 23.47 -1.24 -4.86
C ALA A 149 24.21 -2.40 -5.55
N LEU A 150 25.32 -2.82 -4.99
CA LEU A 150 26.13 -3.94 -5.50
C LEU A 150 25.49 -5.31 -5.27
N HIS A 151 24.48 -5.41 -4.40
CA HIS A 151 23.78 -6.65 -4.08
C HIS A 151 22.28 -6.47 -4.07
N LYS A 152 21.53 -7.56 -4.37
CA LYS A 152 20.07 -7.64 -4.30
C LYS A 152 19.57 -7.66 -2.85
N LEU A 153 19.80 -6.59 -2.11
CA LEU A 153 19.24 -6.46 -0.77
C LEU A 153 18.03 -5.54 -0.82
N PRO A 154 16.82 -6.04 -0.51
CA PRO A 154 15.69 -5.17 -0.26
C PRO A 154 15.97 -4.36 1.01
N THR A 155 15.82 -3.05 0.93
CA THR A 155 15.89 -2.19 2.11
C THR A 155 14.47 -1.97 2.61
N PHE A 156 14.18 -2.44 3.82
CA PHE A 156 12.96 -2.07 4.52
C PHE A 156 13.22 -0.81 5.32
N THR A 157 12.48 0.24 5.03
CA THR A 157 12.46 1.42 5.88
C THR A 157 11.07 1.50 6.53
N SER A 158 11.01 1.42 7.84
CA SER A 158 9.77 1.66 8.58
C SER A 158 9.86 3.00 9.29
N VAL A 159 8.84 3.82 9.14
CA VAL A 159 8.61 4.95 10.04
C VAL A 159 7.52 4.52 11.01
N LYS A 160 7.86 4.47 12.28
CA LYS A 160 6.91 4.16 13.34
C LYS A 160 6.24 5.46 13.78
N ALA A 161 4.95 5.62 13.48
CA ALA A 161 4.14 6.49 14.29
C ALA A 161 3.98 5.81 15.65
N VAL A 162 4.56 6.37 16.70
CA VAL A 162 4.29 5.94 18.07
C VAL A 162 2.98 6.62 18.46
N ALA A 163 1.88 5.86 18.44
CA ALA A 163 0.68 6.28 19.15
C ALA A 163 1.04 6.30 20.66
N ARG A 164 0.90 7.46 21.27
CA ARG A 164 0.82 7.60 22.73
C ARG A 164 -0.59 7.33 23.20
#